data_03055486eb27c78cacc315e6886ab6e7
#
_entry.id   03055486eb27c78cacc315e6886ab6e7
#
_cell.length_a   1.000
_cell.length_b   1.000
_cell.length_c   1.000
_cell.angle_alpha   90.00
_cell.angle_beta   90.00
_cell.angle_gamma   90.00
#
_symmetry.space_group_name_H-M   'P 1'
#
loop_
_entity.id
_entity.type
_entity.pdbx_description
1 polymer ?
#
loop_
_entity_poly.entity_id
_entity_poly.type
_entity_poly.pdbx_seq_one_letter_code
_entity_poly.pdbx_strand_id
1 'polypeptide(L)'
;MFIKMGKILHVILIILIAFLALTTFLGGIALIVNLIDMPVELLQGSPFSNYIIPGLSLSVIVGGTALVATILLIRKSKFAILASTTAGVVIMFFEFVEVMVIGSPEGIAQFLQVFYFGLGTLIVVSSLGTWFLELLDE
;
A
#
# COMPACT_ATOMS: atom_id res chain seq x y z
N MET A 1 9.88 -19.82 -20.85
CA MET A 1 8.55 -19.50 -20.36
C MET A 1 8.62 -18.76 -19.01
N PHE A 2 9.29 -19.31 -18.00
CA PHE A 2 9.36 -18.69 -16.67
C PHE A 2 10.08 -17.34 -16.68
N ILE A 3 11.13 -17.18 -17.48
CA ILE A 3 11.86 -15.90 -17.60
C ILE A 3 10.92 -14.79 -18.10
N LYS A 4 10.11 -15.10 -19.10
CA LYS A 4 9.16 -14.15 -19.67
C LYS A 4 8.06 -13.78 -18.66
N MET A 5 7.52 -14.78 -17.93
CA MET A 5 6.55 -14.56 -16.88
C MET A 5 7.12 -13.71 -15.76
N GLY A 6 8.37 -13.96 -15.38
CA GLY A 6 9.05 -13.18 -14.36
C GLY A 6 9.22 -11.72 -14.73
N LYS A 7 9.52 -11.44 -16.00
CA LYS A 7 9.63 -10.06 -16.51
C LYS A 7 8.27 -9.35 -16.48
N ILE A 8 7.22 -10.05 -16.89
CA ILE A 8 5.86 -9.49 -16.87
C ILE A 8 5.44 -9.18 -15.43
N LEU A 9 5.64 -10.11 -14.49
CA LEU A 9 5.32 -9.89 -13.07
C LEU A 9 6.14 -8.75 -12.49
N HIS A 10 7.42 -8.62 -12.87
CA HIS A 10 8.27 -7.53 -12.41
C HIS A 10 7.69 -6.17 -12.82
N VAL A 11 7.26 -6.03 -14.08
CA VAL A 11 6.65 -4.80 -14.59
C VAL A 11 5.32 -4.52 -13.88
N ILE A 12 4.49 -5.54 -13.73
CA ILE A 12 3.21 -5.42 -13.02
C ILE A 12 3.44 -4.93 -11.59
N LEU A 13 4.42 -5.52 -10.92
CA LEU A 13 4.74 -5.19 -9.54
C LEU A 13 5.21 -3.74 -9.41
N ILE A 14 6.05 -3.27 -10.32
CA ILE A 14 6.48 -1.86 -10.36
C ILE A 14 5.26 -0.94 -10.49
N ILE A 15 4.35 -1.25 -11.41
CA ILE A 15 3.16 -0.43 -11.65
C ILE A 15 2.28 -0.39 -10.40
N LEU A 16 2.01 -1.54 -9.80
CA LEU A 16 1.15 -1.62 -8.61
C LEU A 16 1.74 -0.86 -7.44
N ILE A 17 3.04 -1.02 -7.19
CA ILE A 17 3.68 -0.41 -6.02
C ILE A 17 3.93 1.08 -6.24
N ALA A 18 4.29 1.50 -7.46
CA ALA A 18 4.40 2.92 -7.79
C ALA A 18 3.05 3.63 -7.65
N PHE A 19 1.98 2.99 -8.10
CA PHE A 19 0.62 3.50 -7.90
C PHE A 19 0.30 3.63 -6.40
N LEU A 20 0.62 2.61 -5.62
CA LEU A 20 0.43 2.65 -4.17
C LEU A 20 1.21 3.82 -3.55
N ALA A 21 2.49 3.98 -3.91
CA ALA A 21 3.33 5.05 -3.38
C ALA A 21 2.75 6.43 -3.68
N LEU A 22 2.37 6.65 -4.93
CA LEU A 22 1.85 7.96 -5.37
C LEU A 22 0.51 8.26 -4.71
N THR A 23 -0.43 7.33 -4.74
CA THR A 23 -1.78 7.58 -4.23
C THR A 23 -1.83 7.69 -2.72
N THR A 24 -1.02 6.91 -1.99
CA THR A 24 -1.01 7.00 -0.52
C THR A 24 -0.28 8.26 -0.05
N PHE A 25 0.77 8.68 -0.74
CA PHE A 25 1.43 9.95 -0.44
C PHE A 25 0.46 11.11 -0.61
N LEU A 26 -0.20 11.19 -1.78
CA LEU A 26 -1.17 12.25 -2.06
C LEU A 26 -2.42 12.13 -1.18
N GLY A 27 -2.90 10.92 -0.94
CA GLY A 27 -4.06 10.67 -0.09
C GLY A 27 -3.83 11.09 1.35
N GLY A 28 -2.65 10.82 1.89
CA GLY A 28 -2.29 11.27 3.23
C GLY A 28 -2.25 12.78 3.35
N ILE A 29 -1.68 13.47 2.36
CA ILE A 29 -1.69 14.93 2.30
C ILE A 29 -3.12 15.43 2.22
N ALA A 30 -3.95 14.82 1.38
CA ALA A 30 -5.34 15.21 1.22
C ALA A 30 -6.15 15.09 2.52
N LEU A 31 -5.86 14.07 3.33
CA LEU A 31 -6.47 13.94 4.66
C LEU A 31 -6.04 15.08 5.59
N ILE A 32 -4.75 15.44 5.56
CA ILE A 32 -4.20 16.47 6.45
C ILE A 32 -4.79 17.85 6.12
N VAL A 33 -4.95 18.15 4.83
CA VAL A 33 -5.44 19.47 4.38
C VAL A 33 -6.94 19.49 4.09
N ASN A 34 -7.67 18.44 4.49
CA ASN A 34 -9.14 18.33 4.36
C ASN A 34 -9.64 18.37 2.92
N LEU A 35 -8.86 17.88 1.96
CA LEU A 35 -9.33 17.69 0.58
C LEU A 35 -10.21 16.45 0.45
N ILE A 36 -10.00 15.46 1.32
CA ILE A 36 -10.91 14.32 1.50
C ILE A 36 -11.79 14.65 2.70
N ASP A 37 -13.09 14.70 2.46
CA ASP A 37 -14.06 15.06 3.51
C ASP A 37 -14.37 13.84 4.37
N MET A 38 -13.55 13.65 5.41
CA MET A 38 -13.76 12.57 6.39
C MET A 38 -14.25 13.18 7.70
N PRO A 39 -15.42 12.75 8.19
CA PRO A 39 -15.95 13.28 9.43
C PRO A 39 -15.04 12.97 10.63
N VAL A 40 -14.76 14.01 11.43
CA VAL A 40 -13.94 13.88 12.65
C VAL A 40 -14.65 13.00 13.69
N GLU A 41 -15.98 12.94 13.64
CA GLU A 41 -16.81 12.14 14.54
C GLU A 41 -16.46 10.64 14.44
N LEU A 42 -15.96 10.17 13.30
CA LEU A 42 -15.51 8.78 13.13
C LEU A 42 -14.32 8.44 14.04
N LEU A 43 -13.58 9.44 14.50
CA LEU A 43 -12.43 9.24 15.39
C LEU A 43 -12.81 9.15 16.87
N GLN A 44 -14.09 9.29 17.23
CA GLN A 44 -14.53 9.19 18.62
C GLN A 44 -14.17 7.82 19.19
N GLY A 45 -13.60 7.82 20.39
CA GLY A 45 -13.15 6.61 21.05
C GLY A 45 -11.73 6.18 20.67
N SER A 46 -11.12 6.84 19.70
CA SER A 46 -9.73 6.61 19.31
C SER A 46 -8.80 7.64 19.97
N PRO A 47 -7.48 7.42 19.95
CA PRO A 47 -6.53 8.41 20.48
C PRO A 47 -6.35 9.64 19.58
N PHE A 48 -7.02 9.69 18.41
CA PHE A 48 -6.84 10.77 17.44
C PHE A 48 -7.98 11.78 17.53
N SER A 49 -7.63 13.07 17.54
CA SER A 49 -8.60 14.17 17.53
C SER A 49 -8.82 14.74 16.11
N ASN A 50 -7.95 14.41 15.18
CA ASN A 50 -8.03 14.81 13.77
C ASN A 50 -7.28 13.80 12.90
N TYR A 51 -7.20 14.07 11.59
CA TYR A 51 -6.58 13.15 10.63
C TYR A 51 -5.12 13.48 10.32
N ILE A 52 -4.46 14.34 11.11
CA ILE A 52 -3.06 14.71 10.85
C ILE A 52 -2.14 13.49 11.02
N ILE A 53 -2.23 12.80 12.16
CA ILE A 53 -1.39 11.60 12.40
C ILE A 53 -1.76 10.46 11.45
N PRO A 54 -3.05 10.12 11.27
CA PRO A 54 -3.41 9.13 10.26
C PRO A 54 -2.93 9.49 8.85
N GLY A 55 -3.05 10.75 8.45
CA GLY A 55 -2.58 11.22 7.14
C GLY A 55 -1.06 11.15 7.01
N LEU A 56 -0.32 11.55 8.04
CA LEU A 56 1.14 11.42 8.07
C LEU A 56 1.56 9.94 7.98
N SER A 57 0.87 9.06 8.71
CA SER A 57 1.16 7.63 8.67
C SER A 57 0.94 7.07 7.27
N LEU A 58 -0.14 7.46 6.61
CA LEU A 58 -0.42 7.02 5.25
C LEU A 58 0.65 7.52 4.27
N SER A 59 1.00 8.80 4.33
CA SER A 59 1.99 9.39 3.42
C SER A 59 3.39 8.86 3.66
N VAL A 60 3.83 8.83 4.92
CA VAL A 60 5.23 8.53 5.25
C VAL A 60 5.47 7.03 5.37
N ILE A 61 4.65 6.34 6.17
CA ILE A 61 4.88 4.91 6.42
C ILE A 61 4.49 4.09 5.19
N VAL A 62 3.25 4.21 4.73
CA VAL A 62 2.79 3.45 3.58
C VAL A 62 3.45 3.96 2.30
N GLY A 63 3.36 5.26 2.06
CA GLY A 63 3.95 5.87 0.86
C GLY A 63 5.46 5.73 0.80
N GLY A 64 6.15 5.91 1.92
CA GLY A 64 7.59 5.77 2.00
C GLY A 64 8.05 4.33 1.76
N THR A 65 7.40 3.35 2.40
CA THR A 65 7.71 1.94 2.19
C THR A 65 7.51 1.54 0.72
N ALA A 66 6.40 1.98 0.13
CA ALA A 66 6.11 1.71 -1.28
C ALA A 66 7.10 2.39 -2.21
N LEU A 67 7.53 3.62 -1.90
CA LEU A 67 8.53 4.32 -2.69
C LEU A 67 9.87 3.59 -2.68
N VAL A 68 10.32 3.16 -1.49
CA VAL A 68 11.56 2.39 -1.37
C VAL A 68 11.46 1.09 -2.19
N ALA A 69 10.34 0.38 -2.08
CA ALA A 69 10.13 -0.84 -2.86
C ALA A 69 10.17 -0.57 -4.36
N THR A 70 9.55 0.52 -4.82
CA THR A 70 9.57 0.92 -6.23
C THR A 70 11.00 1.13 -6.73
N ILE A 71 11.79 1.88 -5.96
CA ILE A 71 13.18 2.17 -6.32
C ILE A 71 13.98 0.88 -6.40
N LEU A 72 13.83 0.00 -5.41
CA LEU A 72 14.57 -1.28 -5.38
C LEU A 72 14.16 -2.19 -6.55
N LEU A 73 12.88 -2.20 -6.93
CA LEU A 73 12.42 -2.96 -8.08
C LEU A 73 13.01 -2.42 -9.39
N ILE A 74 13.04 -1.10 -9.57
CA ILE A 74 13.61 -0.47 -10.76
C ILE A 74 15.10 -0.79 -10.86
N ARG A 75 15.80 -0.76 -9.73
CA ARG A 75 17.24 -1.08 -9.66
C ARG A 75 17.54 -2.57 -9.68
N LYS A 76 16.52 -3.42 -9.68
CA LYS A 76 16.66 -4.88 -9.64
C LYS A 76 17.52 -5.35 -8.46
N SER A 77 17.34 -4.70 -7.30
CA SER A 77 18.05 -5.02 -6.08
C SER A 77 17.66 -6.41 -5.57
N LYS A 78 18.58 -7.09 -4.90
CA LYS A 78 18.28 -8.37 -4.24
C LYS A 78 17.27 -8.23 -3.11
N PHE A 79 17.05 -7.00 -2.60
CA PHE A 79 16.06 -6.71 -1.56
C PHE A 79 14.71 -6.31 -2.11
N ALA A 80 14.54 -6.27 -3.44
CA ALA A 80 13.32 -5.76 -4.07
C ALA A 80 12.08 -6.57 -3.68
N ILE A 81 12.17 -7.89 -3.65
CA ILE A 81 11.04 -8.75 -3.30
C ILE A 81 10.66 -8.58 -1.83
N LEU A 82 11.66 -8.53 -0.94
CA LEU A 82 11.40 -8.30 0.48
C LEU A 82 10.71 -6.95 0.69
N ALA A 83 11.21 -5.90 0.06
CA ALA A 83 10.62 -4.55 0.16
C ALA A 83 9.21 -4.51 -0.42
N SER A 84 8.97 -5.20 -1.53
CA SER A 84 7.66 -5.24 -2.18
C SER A 84 6.63 -5.97 -1.32
N THR A 85 7.00 -7.12 -0.79
CA THR A 85 6.13 -7.87 0.12
C THR A 85 5.83 -7.04 1.36
N THR A 86 6.84 -6.37 1.91
CA THR A 86 6.67 -5.49 3.07
C THR A 86 5.68 -4.36 2.75
N ALA A 87 5.82 -3.72 1.59
CA ALA A 87 4.90 -2.65 1.19
C ALA A 87 3.46 -3.15 1.11
N GLY A 88 3.23 -4.33 0.54
CA GLY A 88 1.90 -4.93 0.47
C GLY A 88 1.33 -5.24 1.84
N VAL A 89 2.13 -5.81 2.74
CA VAL A 89 1.71 -6.11 4.11
C VAL A 89 1.42 -4.83 4.88
N VAL A 90 2.23 -3.79 4.70
CA VAL A 90 2.06 -2.51 5.39
C VAL A 90 0.73 -1.86 5.03
N ILE A 91 0.35 -1.82 3.75
CA ILE A 91 -0.94 -1.23 3.37
C ILE A 91 -2.11 -2.09 3.87
N MET A 92 -2.00 -3.41 3.83
CA MET A 92 -3.04 -4.30 4.37
C MET A 92 -3.22 -4.05 5.87
N PHE A 93 -2.13 -3.95 6.61
CA PHE A 93 -2.16 -3.68 8.04
C PHE A 93 -2.75 -2.30 8.33
N PHE A 94 -2.37 -1.29 7.54
CA PHE A 94 -2.91 0.07 7.69
C PHE A 94 -4.43 0.07 7.54
N GLU A 95 -4.95 -0.60 6.51
CA GLU A 95 -6.41 -0.67 6.29
C GLU A 95 -7.12 -1.42 7.40
N PHE A 96 -6.49 -2.49 7.92
CA PHE A 96 -7.04 -3.23 9.06
C PHE A 96 -7.16 -2.33 10.29
N VAL A 97 -6.10 -1.57 10.60
CA VAL A 97 -6.11 -0.64 11.74
C VAL A 97 -7.15 0.46 11.51
N GLU A 98 -7.27 0.97 10.28
CA GLU A 98 -8.27 1.99 9.96
C GLU A 98 -9.69 1.48 10.25
N VAL A 99 -10.00 0.26 9.84
CA VAL A 99 -11.33 -0.34 10.13
C VAL A 99 -11.55 -0.45 11.64
N MET A 100 -10.53 -0.78 12.40
CA MET A 100 -10.63 -0.83 13.86
C MET A 100 -10.86 0.55 14.48
N VAL A 101 -10.30 1.60 13.88
CA VAL A 101 -10.39 2.96 14.41
C VAL A 101 -11.70 3.65 14.04
N ILE A 102 -12.07 3.61 12.75
CA ILE A 102 -13.24 4.36 12.24
C ILE A 102 -14.37 3.45 11.77
N GLY A 103 -14.19 2.14 11.82
CA GLY A 103 -15.15 1.20 11.23
C GLY A 103 -15.06 1.23 9.72
N SER A 104 -16.13 0.76 9.07
CA SER A 104 -16.22 0.74 7.62
C SER A 104 -17.49 1.46 7.17
N PRO A 105 -17.52 2.80 7.30
CA PRO A 105 -18.71 3.58 6.93
C PRO A 105 -18.94 3.51 5.43
N GLU A 106 -20.19 3.37 5.02
CA GLU A 106 -20.57 3.33 3.61
C GLU A 106 -20.08 4.58 2.88
N GLY A 107 -19.72 4.42 1.61
CA GLY A 107 -19.27 5.50 0.76
C GLY A 107 -17.77 5.39 0.44
N ILE A 108 -17.11 6.55 0.35
CA ILE A 108 -15.71 6.62 -0.10
C ILE A 108 -14.74 5.88 0.83
N ALA A 109 -14.98 5.96 2.14
CA ALA A 109 -14.10 5.30 3.11
C ALA A 109 -14.12 3.79 2.93
N GLN A 110 -15.30 3.19 2.84
CA GLN A 110 -15.43 1.75 2.63
C GLN A 110 -14.82 1.33 1.30
N PHE A 111 -15.06 2.09 0.23
CA PHE A 111 -14.49 1.81 -1.08
C PHE A 111 -12.96 1.80 -1.02
N LEU A 112 -12.36 2.82 -0.39
CA LEU A 112 -10.90 2.92 -0.30
C LEU A 112 -10.32 1.79 0.56
N GLN A 113 -10.99 1.41 1.64
CA GLN A 113 -10.55 0.30 2.49
C GLN A 113 -10.47 -1.01 1.70
N VAL A 114 -11.54 -1.34 0.96
CA VAL A 114 -11.59 -2.56 0.16
C VAL A 114 -10.57 -2.50 -0.97
N PHE A 115 -10.48 -1.35 -1.65
CA PHE A 115 -9.57 -1.16 -2.77
C PHE A 115 -8.11 -1.35 -2.35
N TYR A 116 -7.68 -0.67 -1.28
CA TYR A 116 -6.28 -0.72 -0.84
C TYR A 116 -5.92 -2.04 -0.18
N PHE A 117 -6.85 -2.66 0.54
CA PHE A 117 -6.61 -4.01 1.05
C PHE A 117 -6.43 -5.00 -0.09
N GLY A 118 -7.28 -4.91 -1.12
CA GLY A 118 -7.17 -5.73 -2.33
C GLY A 118 -5.86 -5.48 -3.07
N LEU A 119 -5.47 -4.21 -3.22
CA LEU A 119 -4.21 -3.82 -3.84
C LEU A 119 -3.01 -4.41 -3.08
N GLY A 120 -3.02 -4.30 -1.76
CA GLY A 120 -1.97 -4.90 -0.92
C GLY A 120 -1.89 -6.41 -1.10
N THR A 121 -3.04 -7.08 -1.16
CA THR A 121 -3.11 -8.52 -1.41
C THR A 121 -2.48 -8.87 -2.76
N LEU A 122 -2.83 -8.13 -3.82
CA LEU A 122 -2.25 -8.33 -5.14
C LEU A 122 -0.73 -8.13 -5.13
N ILE A 123 -0.25 -7.12 -4.42
CA ILE A 123 1.19 -6.86 -4.29
C ILE A 123 1.90 -8.04 -3.62
N VAL A 124 1.35 -8.54 -2.50
CA VAL A 124 1.94 -9.68 -1.80
C VAL A 124 1.96 -10.91 -2.69
N VAL A 125 0.85 -11.23 -3.32
CA VAL A 125 0.75 -12.40 -4.20
C VAL A 125 1.72 -12.28 -5.38
N SER A 126 1.79 -11.10 -6.01
CA SER A 126 2.71 -10.85 -7.13
C SER A 126 4.16 -10.93 -6.70
N SER A 127 4.49 -10.41 -5.51
CA SER A 127 5.85 -10.46 -4.96
C SER A 127 6.29 -11.90 -4.72
N LEU A 128 5.43 -12.67 -4.06
CA LEU A 128 5.72 -14.08 -3.78
C LEU A 128 5.76 -14.90 -5.07
N GLY A 129 4.91 -14.57 -6.04
CA GLY A 129 4.95 -15.19 -7.36
C GLY A 129 6.27 -14.94 -8.09
N THR A 130 6.76 -13.71 -8.03
CA THR A 130 8.06 -13.35 -8.61
C THR A 130 9.18 -14.13 -7.94
N TRP A 131 9.18 -14.17 -6.62
CA TRP A 131 10.16 -14.93 -5.86
C TRP A 131 10.15 -16.42 -6.24
N PHE A 132 8.95 -16.99 -6.34
CA PHE A 132 8.79 -18.41 -6.71
C PHE A 132 9.34 -18.68 -8.11
N LEU A 133 9.05 -17.81 -9.09
CA LEU A 133 9.58 -17.95 -10.45
C LEU A 133 11.09 -17.82 -10.50
N GLU A 134 11.67 -16.96 -9.68
CA GLU A 134 13.13 -16.85 -9.57
C GLU A 134 13.75 -18.15 -9.03
N LEU A 135 13.10 -18.80 -8.07
CA LEU A 135 13.56 -20.09 -7.56
C LEU A 135 13.54 -21.16 -8.65
N LEU A 136 12.53 -21.14 -9.54
CA LEU A 136 12.45 -22.13 -10.61
C LEU A 136 13.53 -21.94 -11.67
N ASP A 137 14.08 -20.74 -11.80
CA ASP A 137 15.14 -20.42 -12.78
C ASP A 137 16.56 -20.74 -12.25
N GLU A 138 16.69 -21.10 -10.98
CA GLU A 138 17.98 -21.49 -10.39
C GLU A 138 18.39 -22.92 -10.73
#